data_1595a1f74dc426a6af52bbfeca2c0484
#
_entry.id   1595a1f74dc426a6af52bbfeca2c0484
#
_cell.length_a   1.000
_cell.length_b   1.000
_cell.length_c   1.000
_cell.angle_alpha   90.00
_cell.angle_beta   90.00
_cell.angle_gamma   90.00
#
_symmetry.space_group_name_H-M   'P 1'
#
loop_
_entity.id
_entity.type
_entity.pdbx_description
1 polymer ?
#
loop_
_entity_poly.entity_id
_entity_poly.type
_entity_poly.pdbx_seq_one_letter_code
_entity_poly.pdbx_strand_id
1 'polypeptide(L)'
;ILFLDAADKELVARYKETRRSHPLAADGRILDGIKLERELLAPLKNLSQNVVDTTELTPRELRKTISEQFSNQADMHSFRIEVMSFGFKYGLPLDADLVFDVRFLPNPYYKPELRNQTGLDKDVFDYVMNHAESEEFYQHLLGLIEPILPGYQKEGKSILTIAVGCTGGQHRSVAFAQRLADDLAKNWQVNASHRDKNRRKETVNRSWESHELQSLAVEQEFQLF
;
A
#
# COMPACT_ATOMS: atom_id res chain seq x y z
N ILE A 1 2.30 -11.78 29.30
CA ILE A 1 0.94 -11.23 29.06
C ILE A 1 1.04 -9.71 29.13
N LEU A 2 0.55 -9.01 28.12
CA LEU A 2 0.32 -7.56 28.12
C LEU A 2 -1.17 -7.31 28.47
N PHE A 3 -1.44 -6.51 29.48
CA PHE A 3 -2.78 -6.09 29.86
C PHE A 3 -2.94 -4.59 29.59
N LEU A 4 -3.96 -4.23 28.82
CA LEU A 4 -4.31 -2.83 28.60
C LEU A 4 -5.47 -2.46 29.52
N ASP A 5 -5.31 -1.39 30.28
CA ASP A 5 -6.33 -0.85 31.19
C ASP A 5 -6.68 0.59 30.83
N ALA A 6 -7.80 1.08 31.29
CA ALA A 6 -8.17 2.49 31.25
C ALA A 6 -9.15 2.81 32.40
N ALA A 7 -9.26 4.07 32.80
CA ALA A 7 -10.24 4.51 33.77
C ALA A 7 -11.68 4.26 33.27
N ASP A 8 -12.60 3.91 34.17
CA ASP A 8 -14.01 3.62 33.83
C ASP A 8 -14.68 4.73 33.05
N LYS A 9 -14.39 5.99 33.40
CA LYS A 9 -14.91 7.17 32.71
C LYS A 9 -14.50 7.18 31.22
N GLU A 10 -13.24 6.84 30.96
CA GLU A 10 -12.69 6.80 29.63
C GLU A 10 -13.28 5.63 28.83
N LEU A 11 -13.39 4.45 29.43
CA LEU A 11 -14.04 3.29 28.78
C LEU A 11 -15.48 3.61 28.41
N VAL A 12 -16.25 4.22 29.30
CA VAL A 12 -17.63 4.65 29.01
C VAL A 12 -17.67 5.64 27.85
N ALA A 13 -16.72 6.60 27.77
CA ALA A 13 -16.63 7.55 26.67
C ALA A 13 -16.39 6.84 25.33
N ARG A 14 -15.40 5.92 25.26
CA ARG A 14 -15.07 5.14 24.05
C ARG A 14 -16.24 4.28 23.56
N TYR A 15 -16.99 3.64 24.47
CA TYR A 15 -18.20 2.89 24.11
C TYR A 15 -19.29 3.81 23.53
N LYS A 16 -19.46 5.00 24.09
CA LYS A 16 -20.44 5.98 23.58
C LYS A 16 -20.06 6.54 22.22
N GLU A 17 -18.79 6.86 21.98
CA GLU A 17 -18.29 7.34 20.69
C GLU A 17 -18.53 6.30 19.57
N THR A 18 -18.27 5.03 19.87
CA THR A 18 -18.46 3.94 18.90
C THR A 18 -19.91 3.47 18.80
N ARG A 19 -20.82 3.99 19.62
CA ARG A 19 -22.25 3.60 19.70
C ARG A 19 -22.44 2.09 19.87
N ARG A 20 -21.57 1.44 20.65
CA ARG A 20 -21.63 0.01 20.93
C ARG A 20 -22.18 -0.23 22.34
N SER A 21 -22.98 -1.29 22.50
CA SER A 21 -23.30 -1.84 23.81
C SER A 21 -22.14 -2.64 24.36
N HIS A 22 -22.05 -2.75 25.69
CA HIS A 22 -21.03 -3.57 26.32
C HIS A 22 -21.42 -5.07 26.20
N PRO A 23 -20.51 -5.96 25.79
CA PRO A 23 -20.84 -7.40 25.58
C PRO A 23 -21.45 -8.07 26.82
N LEU A 24 -20.99 -7.70 28.03
CA LEU A 24 -21.51 -8.23 29.30
C LEU A 24 -22.72 -7.47 29.85
N ALA A 25 -23.24 -6.49 29.13
CA ALA A 25 -24.43 -5.70 29.48
C ALA A 25 -25.14 -5.23 28.22
N ALA A 26 -25.51 -6.16 27.34
CA ALA A 26 -26.11 -5.84 26.03
C ALA A 26 -27.40 -5.01 26.16
N ASP A 27 -28.23 -5.30 27.16
CA ASP A 27 -29.48 -4.61 27.47
C ASP A 27 -29.39 -3.72 28.73
N GLY A 28 -28.15 -3.54 29.26
CA GLY A 28 -27.90 -2.83 30.51
C GLY A 28 -27.03 -1.57 30.33
N ARG A 29 -26.60 -1.04 31.48
CA ARG A 29 -25.72 0.14 31.48
C ARG A 29 -24.28 -0.28 31.16
N ILE A 30 -23.60 0.45 30.29
CA ILE A 30 -22.19 0.23 29.94
C ILE A 30 -21.29 0.11 31.18
N LEU A 31 -21.53 0.97 32.20
CA LEU A 31 -20.74 0.95 33.43
C LEU A 31 -20.88 -0.35 34.22
N ASP A 32 -22.05 -0.97 34.22
CA ASP A 32 -22.28 -2.25 34.92
C ASP A 32 -21.55 -3.40 34.21
N GLY A 33 -21.54 -3.35 32.87
CA GLY A 33 -20.75 -4.27 32.06
C GLY A 33 -19.24 -4.13 32.31
N ILE A 34 -18.72 -2.91 32.38
CA ILE A 34 -17.30 -2.63 32.69
C ILE A 34 -16.91 -3.18 34.08
N LYS A 35 -17.75 -2.98 35.09
CA LYS A 35 -17.49 -3.50 36.44
C LYS A 35 -17.41 -5.03 36.45
N LEU A 36 -18.37 -5.68 35.83
CA LEU A 36 -18.37 -7.14 35.72
C LEU A 36 -17.15 -7.66 34.95
N GLU A 37 -16.78 -6.98 33.85
CA GLU A 37 -15.58 -7.31 33.09
C GLU A 37 -14.30 -7.19 33.93
N ARG A 38 -14.16 -6.14 34.74
CA ARG A 38 -13.04 -5.98 35.67
C ARG A 38 -12.93 -7.12 36.67
N GLU A 39 -14.04 -7.58 37.23
CA GLU A 39 -14.06 -8.74 38.16
C GLU A 39 -13.58 -10.00 37.45
N LEU A 40 -14.08 -10.27 36.24
CA LEU A 40 -13.68 -11.43 35.44
C LEU A 40 -12.22 -11.38 35.00
N LEU A 41 -11.70 -10.20 34.68
CA LEU A 41 -10.33 -10.02 34.19
C LEU A 41 -9.31 -9.79 35.31
N ALA A 42 -9.73 -9.57 36.56
CA ALA A 42 -8.82 -9.34 37.68
C ALA A 42 -7.73 -10.43 37.84
N PRO A 43 -8.01 -11.75 37.72
CA PRO A 43 -6.97 -12.77 37.76
C PRO A 43 -5.93 -12.63 36.63
N LEU A 44 -6.38 -12.30 35.42
CA LEU A 44 -5.49 -12.11 34.28
C LEU A 44 -4.63 -10.84 34.44
N LYS A 45 -5.20 -9.75 34.96
CA LYS A 45 -4.45 -8.54 35.26
C LYS A 45 -3.35 -8.81 36.30
N ASN A 46 -3.66 -9.58 37.36
CA ASN A 46 -2.68 -9.92 38.39
C ASN A 46 -1.56 -10.83 37.89
N LEU A 47 -1.82 -11.65 36.87
CA LEU A 47 -0.82 -12.51 36.22
C LEU A 47 -0.03 -11.78 35.13
N SER A 48 -0.41 -10.58 34.77
CA SER A 48 0.22 -9.84 33.69
C SER A 48 1.53 -9.21 34.14
N GLN A 49 2.61 -9.48 33.38
CA GLN A 49 3.92 -8.88 33.63
C GLN A 49 3.97 -7.39 33.27
N ASN A 50 3.13 -6.99 32.33
CA ASN A 50 3.06 -5.62 31.84
C ASN A 50 1.60 -5.15 31.81
N VAL A 51 1.32 -4.09 32.57
CA VAL A 51 0.01 -3.41 32.57
C VAL A 51 0.23 -2.00 32.06
N VAL A 52 -0.43 -1.65 30.97
CA VAL A 52 -0.37 -0.30 30.38
C VAL A 52 -1.70 0.42 30.61
N ASP A 53 -1.67 1.52 31.34
CA ASP A 53 -2.81 2.44 31.47
C ASP A 53 -2.93 3.28 30.21
N THR A 54 -4.04 3.13 29.51
CA THR A 54 -4.34 3.83 28.26
C THR A 54 -5.27 5.02 28.42
N THR A 55 -5.57 5.43 29.66
CA THR A 55 -6.56 6.48 29.97
C THR A 55 -6.29 7.78 29.21
N GLU A 56 -5.04 8.24 29.26
CA GLU A 56 -4.62 9.51 28.64
C GLU A 56 -3.84 9.30 27.33
N LEU A 57 -3.70 8.05 26.88
CA LEU A 57 -2.90 7.75 25.70
C LEU A 57 -3.70 7.87 24.40
N THR A 58 -3.17 8.60 23.45
CA THR A 58 -3.60 8.53 22.06
C THR A 58 -3.19 7.17 21.44
N PRO A 59 -3.83 6.72 20.36
CA PRO A 59 -3.44 5.50 19.65
C PRO A 59 -1.98 5.51 19.20
N ARG A 60 -1.41 6.69 18.89
CA ARG A 60 -0.01 6.87 18.52
C ARG A 60 0.94 6.62 19.70
N GLU A 61 0.61 7.22 20.85
CA GLU A 61 1.40 7.05 22.07
C GLU A 61 1.33 5.61 22.59
N LEU A 62 0.16 4.98 22.56
CA LEU A 62 0.04 3.56 22.91
C LEU A 62 0.90 2.68 22.01
N ARG A 63 0.88 2.91 20.69
CA ARG A 63 1.73 2.17 19.75
C ARG A 63 3.21 2.34 20.07
N LYS A 64 3.63 3.57 20.37
CA LYS A 64 5.00 3.88 20.76
C LYS A 64 5.39 3.14 22.04
N THR A 65 4.56 3.20 23.09
CA THR A 65 4.78 2.52 24.37
C THR A 65 4.92 1.00 24.19
N ILE A 66 4.04 0.39 23.38
CA ILE A 66 4.12 -1.05 23.10
C ILE A 66 5.41 -1.37 22.33
N SER A 67 5.76 -0.59 21.32
CA SER A 67 7.01 -0.79 20.57
C SER A 67 8.24 -0.70 21.47
N GLU A 68 8.33 0.30 22.32
CA GLU A 68 9.45 0.50 23.24
C GLU A 68 9.60 -0.63 24.27
N GLN A 69 8.49 -1.22 24.72
CA GLN A 69 8.49 -2.29 25.73
C GLN A 69 8.68 -3.69 25.16
N PHE A 70 8.24 -3.94 23.93
CA PHE A 70 8.13 -5.30 23.38
C PHE A 70 8.90 -5.53 22.08
N SER A 71 9.37 -4.49 21.39
CA SER A 71 10.22 -4.69 20.24
C SER A 71 11.65 -4.98 20.69
N ASN A 72 12.22 -6.08 20.24
CA ASN A 72 13.67 -6.21 20.21
C ASN A 72 14.22 -5.05 19.37
N GLN A 73 15.42 -4.55 19.66
CA GLN A 73 16.02 -3.40 18.95
C GLN A 73 16.04 -3.58 17.41
N ALA A 74 15.95 -4.82 16.92
CA ALA A 74 15.81 -5.13 15.50
C ALA A 74 14.41 -4.86 14.91
N ASP A 75 13.34 -4.88 15.75
CA ASP A 75 11.95 -4.67 15.31
C ASP A 75 11.48 -3.21 15.46
N MET A 76 12.25 -2.37 16.13
CA MET A 76 11.91 -0.95 16.34
C MET A 76 11.89 -0.11 15.05
N HIS A 77 12.28 -0.70 13.91
CA HIS A 77 12.35 0.01 12.63
C HIS A 77 11.73 -0.82 11.49
N SER A 78 10.50 -1.28 11.66
CA SER A 78 9.81 -1.94 10.56
C SER A 78 9.25 -0.97 9.50
N PHE A 79 9.83 0.26 9.40
CA PHE A 79 9.56 1.11 8.25
C PHE A 79 10.16 0.45 7.02
N ARG A 80 9.32 0.06 6.09
CA ARG A 80 9.74 -0.51 4.82
C ARG A 80 9.16 0.27 3.66
N ILE A 81 9.85 0.21 2.54
CA ILE A 81 9.46 0.87 1.31
C ILE A 81 9.02 -0.21 0.31
N GLU A 82 7.83 -0.07 -0.22
CA GLU A 82 7.35 -0.85 -1.35
C GLU A 82 7.50 -0.01 -2.61
N VAL A 83 8.36 -0.43 -3.53
CA VAL A 83 8.50 0.23 -4.84
C VAL A 83 7.77 -0.61 -5.87
N MET A 84 6.69 -0.07 -6.44
CA MET A 84 5.83 -0.77 -7.37
C MET A 84 5.88 -0.17 -8.77
N SER A 85 6.02 -0.99 -9.81
CA SER A 85 5.75 -0.56 -11.17
C SER A 85 4.33 -0.92 -11.60
N PHE A 86 3.69 -0.03 -12.38
CA PHE A 86 2.32 -0.24 -12.88
C PHE A 86 2.12 0.35 -14.28
N GLY A 87 1.01 -0.07 -14.92
CA GLY A 87 0.53 0.50 -16.19
C GLY A 87 -0.71 1.36 -15.99
N PHE A 88 -0.67 2.63 -16.39
CA PHE A 88 -1.81 3.54 -16.30
C PHE A 88 -3.09 3.01 -16.95
N LYS A 89 -2.95 2.22 -18.03
CA LYS A 89 -4.11 1.61 -18.69
C LYS A 89 -4.88 0.60 -17.81
N TYR A 90 -4.28 0.16 -16.71
CA TYR A 90 -4.90 -0.76 -15.75
C TYR A 90 -5.30 -0.08 -14.44
N GLY A 91 -5.29 1.25 -14.42
CA GLY A 91 -5.62 2.07 -13.25
C GLY A 91 -4.46 2.27 -12.28
N LEU A 92 -4.58 3.29 -11.46
CA LEU A 92 -3.63 3.62 -10.39
C LEU A 92 -3.69 2.55 -9.29
N PRO A 93 -2.57 2.22 -8.63
CA PRO A 93 -2.59 1.49 -7.37
C PRO A 93 -3.31 2.31 -6.31
N LEU A 94 -4.30 1.71 -5.64
CA LEU A 94 -5.13 2.42 -4.64
C LEU A 94 -4.40 2.67 -3.31
N ASP A 95 -3.36 1.92 -3.06
CA ASP A 95 -2.52 1.94 -1.86
C ASP A 95 -1.21 2.71 -2.05
N ALA A 96 -1.01 3.36 -3.21
CA ALA A 96 0.18 4.15 -3.45
C ALA A 96 0.15 5.49 -2.70
N ASP A 97 1.22 5.78 -1.96
CA ASP A 97 1.42 7.06 -1.29
C ASP A 97 2.04 8.11 -2.21
N LEU A 98 2.98 7.66 -3.05
CA LEU A 98 3.66 8.49 -4.05
C LEU A 98 3.51 7.84 -5.42
N VAL A 99 3.16 8.65 -6.44
CA VAL A 99 2.98 8.16 -7.81
C VAL A 99 3.79 9.02 -8.77
N PHE A 100 4.63 8.36 -9.57
CA PHE A 100 5.47 9.02 -10.58
C PHE A 100 5.15 8.49 -11.98
N ASP A 101 4.98 9.41 -12.93
CA ASP A 101 4.70 9.08 -14.32
C ASP A 101 5.96 9.19 -15.18
N VAL A 102 6.35 8.08 -15.80
CA VAL A 102 7.52 8.02 -16.71
C VAL A 102 7.12 7.84 -18.18
N ARG A 103 5.88 8.20 -18.56
CA ARG A 103 5.40 8.04 -19.95
C ARG A 103 6.06 8.99 -20.93
N PHE A 104 6.56 10.13 -20.49
CA PHE A 104 7.26 11.11 -21.31
C PHE A 104 8.64 10.64 -21.81
N LEU A 105 9.23 9.64 -21.16
CA LEU A 105 10.54 9.09 -21.53
C LEU A 105 10.47 8.21 -22.79
N PRO A 106 11.60 7.99 -23.50
CA PRO A 106 11.68 7.16 -24.69
C PRO A 106 11.07 5.78 -24.48
N ASN A 107 10.27 5.32 -25.46
CA ASN A 107 9.47 4.11 -25.29
C ASN A 107 10.08 2.91 -26.03
N PRO A 108 10.58 1.90 -25.32
CA PRO A 108 11.16 0.68 -25.91
C PRO A 108 10.21 -0.10 -26.83
N TYR A 109 8.89 0.06 -26.64
CA TYR A 109 7.87 -0.63 -27.43
C TYR A 109 8.01 -0.41 -28.95
N TYR A 110 8.55 0.74 -29.38
CA TYR A 110 8.76 1.04 -30.79
C TYR A 110 9.98 0.35 -31.40
N LYS A 111 10.80 -0.31 -30.59
CA LYS A 111 11.91 -1.15 -31.02
C LYS A 111 11.45 -2.61 -31.10
N PRO A 112 11.38 -3.24 -32.30
CA PRO A 112 10.86 -4.61 -32.44
C PRO A 112 11.56 -5.62 -31.53
N GLU A 113 12.89 -5.48 -31.38
CA GLU A 113 13.76 -6.33 -30.56
C GLU A 113 13.49 -6.22 -29.06
N LEU A 114 12.99 -5.06 -28.58
CA LEU A 114 12.73 -4.80 -27.15
C LEU A 114 11.26 -5.01 -26.76
N ARG A 115 10.38 -5.03 -27.75
CA ARG A 115 8.91 -5.02 -27.53
C ARG A 115 8.40 -6.15 -26.63
N ASN A 116 8.99 -7.34 -26.77
CA ASN A 116 8.55 -8.54 -26.04
C ASN A 116 9.31 -8.79 -24.74
N GLN A 117 10.30 -7.95 -24.45
CA GLN A 117 11.08 -7.96 -23.22
C GLN A 117 10.40 -7.10 -22.15
N THR A 118 10.98 -7.04 -20.95
CA THR A 118 10.52 -6.23 -19.83
C THR A 118 11.62 -5.28 -19.37
N GLY A 119 11.29 -4.33 -18.50
CA GLY A 119 12.30 -3.43 -17.92
C GLY A 119 13.32 -4.11 -17.00
N LEU A 120 13.16 -5.40 -16.68
CA LEU A 120 14.17 -6.20 -15.97
C LEU A 120 15.21 -6.80 -16.90
N ASP A 121 14.89 -6.90 -18.20
CA ASP A 121 15.84 -7.40 -19.19
C ASP A 121 16.87 -6.31 -19.51
N LYS A 122 18.13 -6.70 -19.54
CA LYS A 122 19.26 -5.77 -19.65
C LYS A 122 19.13 -4.80 -20.83
N ASP A 123 18.73 -5.30 -21.99
CA ASP A 123 18.66 -4.50 -23.22
C ASP A 123 17.59 -3.41 -23.11
N VAL A 124 16.44 -3.72 -22.46
CA VAL A 124 15.37 -2.76 -22.19
C VAL A 124 15.80 -1.77 -21.11
N PHE A 125 16.41 -2.26 -20.05
CA PHE A 125 16.91 -1.42 -18.96
C PHE A 125 17.92 -0.40 -19.48
N ASP A 126 18.93 -0.88 -20.22
CA ASP A 126 19.96 -0.03 -20.81
C ASP A 126 19.36 0.97 -21.80
N TYR A 127 18.42 0.55 -22.64
CA TYR A 127 17.73 1.47 -23.54
C TYR A 127 16.99 2.58 -22.79
N VAL A 128 16.29 2.25 -21.71
CA VAL A 128 15.53 3.24 -20.93
C VAL A 128 16.46 4.17 -20.17
N MET A 129 17.53 3.65 -19.54
CA MET A 129 18.36 4.40 -18.61
C MET A 129 19.50 5.18 -19.27
N ASN A 130 19.97 4.76 -20.47
CA ASN A 130 21.08 5.45 -21.16
C ASN A 130 20.67 6.74 -21.88
N HIS A 131 19.41 7.14 -21.83
CA HIS A 131 19.00 8.44 -22.31
C HIS A 131 19.29 9.52 -21.24
N ALA A 132 19.87 10.65 -21.65
CA ALA A 132 20.21 11.76 -20.76
C ALA A 132 18.98 12.24 -19.94
N GLU A 133 17.83 12.35 -20.58
CA GLU A 133 16.55 12.75 -19.97
C GLU A 133 16.10 11.75 -18.87
N SER A 134 16.35 10.46 -19.08
CA SER A 134 16.01 9.42 -18.11
C SER A 134 16.91 9.49 -16.87
N GLU A 135 18.21 9.68 -17.08
CA GLU A 135 19.18 9.82 -15.99
C GLU A 135 18.93 11.10 -15.20
N GLU A 136 18.72 12.22 -15.87
CA GLU A 136 18.41 13.50 -15.22
C GLU A 136 17.14 13.40 -14.36
N PHE A 137 16.07 12.85 -14.93
CA PHE A 137 14.83 12.63 -14.16
C PHE A 137 15.05 11.68 -13.00
N TYR A 138 15.82 10.60 -13.20
CA TYR A 138 16.09 9.64 -12.13
C TYR A 138 16.83 10.29 -10.96
N GLN A 139 17.85 11.11 -11.23
CA GLN A 139 18.61 11.80 -10.20
C GLN A 139 17.72 12.78 -9.40
N HIS A 140 16.83 13.51 -10.07
CA HIS A 140 15.87 14.36 -9.39
C HIS A 140 14.87 13.56 -8.56
N LEU A 141 14.40 12.42 -9.07
CA LEU A 141 13.49 11.53 -8.35
C LEU A 141 14.13 10.98 -7.08
N LEU A 142 15.34 10.44 -7.18
CA LEU A 142 16.09 9.92 -6.04
C LEU A 142 16.38 11.03 -5.03
N GLY A 143 16.85 12.19 -5.50
CA GLY A 143 17.13 13.36 -4.67
C GLY A 143 15.90 13.96 -4.00
N LEU A 144 14.68 13.70 -4.52
CA LEU A 144 13.43 14.06 -3.86
C LEU A 144 13.05 13.02 -2.79
N ILE A 145 13.19 11.73 -3.12
CA ILE A 145 12.68 10.65 -2.26
C ILE A 145 13.57 10.45 -1.04
N GLU A 146 14.87 10.32 -1.19
CA GLU A 146 15.78 10.01 -0.07
C GLU A 146 15.64 10.97 1.11
N PRO A 147 15.62 12.31 0.95
CA PRO A 147 15.52 13.25 2.07
C PRO A 147 14.19 13.19 2.83
N ILE A 148 13.11 12.72 2.21
CA ILE A 148 11.78 12.69 2.86
C ILE A 148 11.52 11.39 3.63
N LEU A 149 12.25 10.30 3.34
CA LEU A 149 12.07 8.99 4.01
C LEU A 149 12.17 9.06 5.54
N PRO A 150 13.16 9.75 6.14
CA PRO A 150 13.23 9.89 7.60
C PRO A 150 12.00 10.59 8.19
N GLY A 151 11.34 11.47 7.43
CA GLY A 151 10.10 12.14 7.83
C GLY A 151 8.94 11.15 7.97
N TYR A 152 8.75 10.27 6.99
CA TYR A 152 7.74 9.21 7.03
C TYR A 152 7.97 8.22 8.18
N GLN A 153 9.22 7.83 8.39
CA GLN A 153 9.59 6.96 9.51
C GLN A 153 9.29 7.63 10.86
N LYS A 154 9.65 8.90 11.02
CA LYS A 154 9.40 9.67 12.25
C LYS A 154 7.91 9.88 12.53
N GLU A 155 7.09 10.00 11.48
CA GLU A 155 5.63 10.07 11.61
C GLU A 155 5.02 8.76 12.11
N GLY A 156 5.75 7.65 12.02
CA GLY A 156 5.30 6.31 12.47
C GLY A 156 4.61 5.50 11.38
N LYS A 157 4.84 5.85 10.11
CA LYS A 157 4.39 5.04 8.97
C LYS A 157 5.17 3.73 8.94
N SER A 158 4.48 2.61 8.82
CA SER A 158 5.12 1.28 8.76
C SER A 158 5.50 0.87 7.34
N ILE A 159 4.73 1.31 6.34
CA ILE A 159 4.96 1.01 4.93
C ILE A 159 4.76 2.29 4.13
N LEU A 160 5.72 2.62 3.26
CA LEU A 160 5.60 3.67 2.24
C LEU A 160 5.56 3.01 0.86
N THR A 161 4.46 3.19 0.13
CA THR A 161 4.30 2.65 -1.21
C THR A 161 4.60 3.71 -2.27
N ILE A 162 5.65 3.49 -3.05
CA ILE A 162 6.08 4.35 -4.15
C ILE A 162 5.75 3.66 -5.46
N ALA A 163 4.87 4.23 -6.26
CA ALA A 163 4.42 3.67 -7.52
C ALA A 163 4.99 4.43 -8.71
N VAL A 164 5.62 3.71 -9.63
CA VAL A 164 6.13 4.27 -10.90
C VAL A 164 5.30 3.73 -12.05
N GLY A 165 4.70 4.61 -12.86
CA GLY A 165 3.76 4.26 -13.92
C GLY A 165 4.24 4.58 -15.32
N CYS A 166 4.05 3.64 -16.25
CA CYS A 166 4.09 3.91 -17.69
C CYS A 166 2.80 3.44 -18.36
N THR A 167 2.69 3.52 -19.68
CA THR A 167 1.43 3.18 -20.38
C THR A 167 0.99 1.75 -20.09
N GLY A 168 1.87 0.76 -20.31
CA GLY A 168 1.55 -0.67 -20.19
C GLY A 168 2.11 -1.37 -18.94
N GLY A 169 2.98 -0.73 -18.18
CA GLY A 169 3.57 -1.32 -16.97
C GLY A 169 4.63 -2.40 -17.22
N GLN A 170 5.22 -2.47 -18.43
CA GLN A 170 6.13 -3.56 -18.81
C GLN A 170 7.60 -3.12 -18.96
N HIS A 171 7.87 -1.91 -19.45
CA HIS A 171 9.21 -1.46 -19.81
C HIS A 171 9.72 -0.34 -18.89
N ARG A 172 9.41 0.94 -19.22
CA ARG A 172 9.94 2.13 -18.54
C ARG A 172 9.70 2.11 -17.03
N SER A 173 8.45 1.87 -16.60
CA SER A 173 8.11 1.84 -15.17
C SER A 173 8.81 0.70 -14.42
N VAL A 174 9.01 -0.44 -15.07
CA VAL A 174 9.72 -1.59 -14.47
C VAL A 174 11.18 -1.24 -14.27
N ALA A 175 11.86 -0.70 -15.29
CA ALA A 175 13.27 -0.31 -15.20
C ALA A 175 13.49 0.76 -14.10
N PHE A 176 12.65 1.80 -14.07
CA PHE A 176 12.73 2.86 -13.05
C PHE A 176 12.44 2.36 -11.64
N ALA A 177 11.39 1.56 -11.47
CA ALA A 177 11.02 1.03 -10.15
C ALA A 177 12.11 0.08 -9.62
N GLN A 178 12.67 -0.77 -10.48
CA GLN A 178 13.76 -1.67 -10.07
C GLN A 178 15.00 -0.89 -9.64
N ARG A 179 15.46 0.06 -10.46
CA ARG A 179 16.62 0.89 -10.12
C ARG A 179 16.42 1.67 -8.82
N LEU A 180 15.23 2.26 -8.64
CA LEU A 180 14.90 2.99 -7.41
C LEU A 180 14.92 2.07 -6.19
N ALA A 181 14.37 0.86 -6.32
CA ALA A 181 14.38 -0.11 -5.23
C ALA A 181 15.82 -0.53 -4.88
N ASP A 182 16.66 -0.80 -5.87
CA ASP A 182 18.05 -1.22 -5.69
C ASP A 182 18.90 -0.11 -5.02
N ASP A 183 18.69 1.16 -5.40
CA ASP A 183 19.40 2.28 -4.79
C ASP A 183 18.92 2.54 -3.35
N LEU A 184 17.62 2.55 -3.10
CA LEU A 184 17.08 2.74 -1.75
C LEU A 184 17.42 1.57 -0.82
N ALA A 185 17.56 0.35 -1.34
CA ALA A 185 17.92 -0.84 -0.55
C ALA A 185 19.31 -0.76 0.09
N LYS A 186 20.17 0.17 -0.36
CA LYS A 186 21.47 0.42 0.26
C LYS A 186 21.36 0.91 1.70
N ASN A 187 20.28 1.63 2.03
CA ASN A 187 20.09 2.29 3.33
C ASN A 187 18.75 1.95 4.01
N TRP A 188 17.82 1.30 3.30
CA TRP A 188 16.46 1.05 3.76
C TRP A 188 16.02 -0.40 3.51
N GLN A 189 15.02 -0.84 4.25
CA GLN A 189 14.33 -2.09 3.93
C GLN A 189 13.36 -1.84 2.77
N VAL A 190 13.66 -2.41 1.60
CA VAL A 190 12.90 -2.17 0.37
C VAL A 190 12.43 -3.49 -0.23
N ASN A 191 11.21 -3.48 -0.75
CA ASN A 191 10.67 -4.54 -1.59
C ASN A 191 10.28 -3.96 -2.95
N ALA A 192 10.61 -4.67 -4.04
CA ALA A 192 10.24 -4.29 -5.40
C ALA A 192 9.15 -5.21 -5.94
N SER A 193 8.12 -4.63 -6.56
CA SER A 193 7.05 -5.38 -7.21
C SER A 193 6.66 -4.78 -8.55
N HIS A 194 6.18 -5.62 -9.47
CA HIS A 194 5.84 -5.21 -10.83
C HIS A 194 4.45 -5.74 -11.20
N ARG A 195 3.42 -4.94 -10.88
CA ARG A 195 2.00 -5.32 -10.95
C ARG A 195 1.58 -5.81 -12.34
N ASP A 196 2.00 -5.11 -13.38
CA ASP A 196 1.51 -5.34 -14.74
C ASP A 196 2.59 -5.86 -15.71
N LYS A 197 3.76 -6.25 -15.21
CA LYS A 197 4.90 -6.70 -16.03
C LYS A 197 4.55 -7.80 -17.03
N ASN A 198 3.72 -8.75 -16.60
CA ASN A 198 3.35 -9.94 -17.40
C ASN A 198 1.98 -9.80 -18.08
N ARG A 199 1.30 -8.67 -17.95
CA ARG A 199 0.01 -8.43 -18.62
C ARG A 199 0.23 -8.14 -20.10
N ARG A 200 0.29 -9.20 -20.90
CA ARG A 200 0.21 -9.06 -22.37
C ARG A 200 -1.18 -8.59 -22.76
N LYS A 201 -1.28 -7.82 -23.86
CA LYS A 201 -2.58 -7.61 -24.51
C LYS A 201 -3.14 -9.01 -24.82
N GLU A 202 -4.24 -9.40 -24.18
CA GLU A 202 -5.16 -10.28 -24.85
C GLU A 202 -5.54 -9.54 -26.13
N THR A 203 -5.18 -10.13 -27.26
CA THR A 203 -5.74 -9.74 -28.55
C THR A 203 -7.21 -10.15 -28.43
N VAL A 204 -8.04 -9.25 -27.90
CA VAL A 204 -9.48 -9.37 -28.02
C VAL A 204 -9.71 -9.31 -29.52
N ASN A 205 -10.01 -10.47 -30.07
CA ASN A 205 -10.42 -10.63 -31.45
C ASN A 205 -11.83 -9.99 -31.55
N ARG A 206 -11.88 -8.67 -31.66
CA ARG A 206 -13.12 -7.85 -31.79
C ARG A 206 -13.87 -8.14 -33.09
N SER A 207 -13.51 -9.19 -33.83
CA SER A 207 -14.19 -9.57 -35.07
C SER A 207 -15.54 -10.28 -34.84
N TRP A 208 -15.84 -10.71 -33.62
CA TRP A 208 -17.07 -11.46 -33.32
C TRP A 208 -18.17 -10.62 -32.69
N GLU A 209 -17.84 -9.65 -31.82
CA GLU A 209 -18.87 -8.82 -31.15
C GLU A 209 -19.57 -7.81 -32.07
N SER A 210 -18.91 -7.37 -33.16
CA SER A 210 -19.55 -6.44 -34.12
C SER A 210 -20.59 -7.11 -35.01
N HIS A 211 -20.53 -8.41 -35.23
CA HIS A 211 -21.52 -9.14 -36.00
C HIS A 211 -22.76 -9.54 -35.18
N GLU A 212 -22.59 -9.90 -33.90
CA GLU A 212 -23.72 -10.24 -33.04
C GLU A 212 -24.55 -9.04 -32.64
N LEU A 213 -23.91 -7.89 -32.35
CA LEU A 213 -24.62 -6.65 -32.04
C LEU A 213 -25.35 -6.07 -33.26
N GLN A 214 -24.83 -6.24 -34.47
CA GLN A 214 -25.57 -5.85 -35.69
C GLN A 214 -26.74 -6.79 -36.00
N SER A 215 -26.64 -8.09 -35.74
CA SER A 215 -27.74 -9.02 -35.96
C SER A 215 -28.89 -8.83 -34.95
N LEU A 216 -28.55 -8.52 -33.68
CA LEU A 216 -29.54 -8.23 -32.64
C LEU A 216 -30.27 -6.88 -32.86
N ALA A 217 -29.56 -5.87 -33.41
CA ALA A 217 -30.17 -4.59 -33.74
C ALA A 217 -31.17 -4.70 -34.93
N VAL A 218 -30.89 -5.57 -35.90
CA VAL A 218 -31.79 -5.82 -37.06
C VAL A 218 -33.02 -6.64 -36.66
N GLU A 219 -32.91 -7.58 -35.71
CA GLU A 219 -34.05 -8.34 -35.22
C GLU A 219 -35.04 -7.51 -34.36
N GLN A 220 -34.52 -6.48 -33.65
CA GLN A 220 -35.42 -5.59 -32.88
C GLN A 220 -36.18 -4.57 -33.72
N GLU A 221 -35.70 -4.19 -34.91
CA GLU A 221 -36.45 -3.32 -35.82
C GLU A 221 -37.60 -4.04 -36.57
N PHE A 222 -37.55 -5.37 -36.68
CA PHE A 222 -38.62 -6.16 -37.35
C PHE A 222 -39.77 -6.57 -36.44
N GLN A 223 -39.75 -6.29 -35.15
CA GLN A 223 -40.85 -6.58 -34.21
C GLN A 223 -41.73 -5.36 -33.91
N LEU A 224 -41.53 -4.22 -34.56
CA LEU A 224 -42.31 -2.99 -34.36
C LEU A 224 -43.14 -2.56 -35.60
N PHE A 225 -43.45 -3.50 -36.51
CA PHE A 225 -44.43 -3.29 -37.58
C PHE A 225 -45.50 -4.41 -37.59
#